data_4d6755c9e3ec0612080d44a57c160eeb
#
_entry.id   4d6755c9e3ec0612080d44a57c160eeb
#
_cell.length_a   1.000
_cell.length_b   1.000
_cell.length_c   1.000
_cell.angle_alpha   90.00
_cell.angle_beta   90.00
_cell.angle_gamma   90.00
#
_symmetry.space_group_name_H-M   'P 1'
#
loop_
_entity.id
_entity.type
_entity.pdbx_description
1 polymer ?
#
loop_
_entity_poly.entity_id
_entity_poly.type
_entity_poly.pdbx_seq_one_letter_code
_entity_poly.pdbx_strand_id
1 'polypeptide(L)'
;MTAFDRLPLALTLAMDDGREYSLELCSETLVRWEGRECPAKSMDLGEVRFLTFDLNKEPRVNLTLVLDPAEGLATLVTCRQGLSPKRPTYIDTEILTGAIAEPGKPLAEKRHGYTDDLKGKAIRWDYDWGFSIVHVYVTERYYRIRLLQKMGDPDSPYEIAMKNYMDKTEPAYYLRIRPGVVLFGFTEDNMDRVTPPEIACSSRCQLIDLQAMETVGRGFGQPGGELDVFRARGEFVEPLPGELDPGSAYII
;
A
#
# COMPACT_ATOMS: atom_id res chain seq x y z
N MET A 1 -2.60 24.90 -3.10
CA MET A 1 -3.80 24.19 -3.58
C MET A 1 -3.50 22.70 -3.40
N THR A 2 -4.24 22.02 -2.55
CA THR A 2 -4.06 20.59 -2.26
C THR A 2 -4.70 19.73 -3.37
N ALA A 3 -4.41 18.43 -3.42
CA ALA A 3 -5.11 17.51 -4.33
C ALA A 3 -6.64 17.51 -4.05
N PHE A 4 -7.03 17.77 -2.80
CA PHE A 4 -8.44 17.90 -2.42
C PHE A 4 -9.16 19.04 -3.13
N ASP A 5 -8.53 20.18 -3.25
CA ASP A 5 -9.13 21.38 -3.88
C ASP A 5 -9.37 21.18 -5.39
N ARG A 6 -8.77 20.15 -5.99
CA ARG A 6 -8.84 19.84 -7.44
C ARG A 6 -9.85 18.75 -7.77
N LEU A 7 -10.27 17.94 -6.78
CA LEU A 7 -11.24 16.89 -6.99
C LEU A 7 -12.66 17.42 -6.83
N PRO A 8 -13.58 17.09 -7.73
CA PRO A 8 -14.99 17.34 -7.50
C PRO A 8 -15.48 16.54 -6.29
N LEU A 9 -16.51 17.04 -5.61
CA LEU A 9 -17.10 16.36 -4.44
C LEU A 9 -17.64 14.97 -4.77
N ALA A 10 -18.09 14.75 -6.01
CA ALA A 10 -18.56 13.46 -6.51
C ALA A 10 -17.74 13.04 -7.74
N LEU A 11 -17.27 11.81 -7.73
CA LEU A 11 -16.45 11.20 -8.76
C LEU A 11 -17.10 9.91 -9.25
N THR A 12 -16.97 9.63 -10.53
CA THR A 12 -17.16 8.29 -11.09
C THR A 12 -15.79 7.75 -11.49
N LEU A 13 -15.46 6.55 -11.03
CA LEU A 13 -14.23 5.86 -11.35
C LEU A 13 -14.55 4.75 -12.35
N ALA A 14 -14.09 4.90 -13.59
CA ALA A 14 -14.25 3.89 -14.63
C ALA A 14 -13.00 3.01 -14.66
N MET A 15 -13.13 1.76 -14.22
CA MET A 15 -12.00 0.83 -14.13
C MET A 15 -11.83 0.01 -15.41
N ASP A 16 -10.61 -0.46 -15.65
CA ASP A 16 -10.24 -1.15 -16.90
C ASP A 16 -10.90 -2.53 -17.08
N ASP A 17 -11.44 -3.10 -16.04
CA ASP A 17 -12.25 -4.33 -16.10
C ASP A 17 -13.74 -4.09 -16.42
N GLY A 18 -14.11 -2.85 -16.70
CA GLY A 18 -15.46 -2.43 -17.04
C GLY A 18 -16.35 -2.11 -15.84
N ARG A 19 -15.85 -2.23 -14.62
CA ARG A 19 -16.58 -1.78 -13.42
C ARG A 19 -16.53 -0.26 -13.30
N GLU A 20 -17.64 0.32 -12.85
CA GLU A 20 -17.70 1.73 -12.47
C GLU A 20 -18.04 1.84 -10.99
N TYR A 21 -17.45 2.82 -10.31
CA TYR A 21 -17.71 3.09 -8.91
C TYR A 21 -18.03 4.55 -8.67
N SER A 22 -18.98 4.82 -7.81
CA SER A 22 -19.28 6.17 -7.32
C SER A 22 -18.55 6.47 -6.02
N LEU A 23 -17.91 7.61 -5.95
CA LEU A 23 -17.20 8.12 -4.77
C LEU A 23 -17.62 9.57 -4.52
N GLU A 24 -18.16 9.86 -3.34
CA GLU A 24 -18.37 11.23 -2.87
C GLU A 24 -17.37 11.55 -1.74
N LEU A 25 -16.68 12.66 -1.87
CA LEU A 25 -15.77 13.18 -0.84
C LEU A 25 -16.57 14.10 0.10
N CYS A 26 -17.16 13.52 1.14
CA CYS A 26 -18.04 14.26 2.06
C CYS A 26 -17.24 15.19 3.00
N SER A 27 -16.05 14.77 3.42
CA SER A 27 -15.07 15.56 4.20
C SER A 27 -13.68 14.92 4.10
N GLU A 28 -12.70 15.47 4.80
CA GLU A 28 -11.34 14.87 4.90
C GLU A 28 -11.34 13.49 5.59
N THR A 29 -12.37 13.19 6.37
CA THR A 29 -12.47 11.96 7.18
C THR A 29 -13.69 11.10 6.87
N LEU A 30 -14.49 11.48 5.87
CA LEU A 30 -15.71 10.76 5.50
C LEU A 30 -15.88 10.74 3.98
N VAL A 31 -16.10 9.57 3.46
CA VAL A 31 -16.47 9.36 2.04
C VAL A 31 -17.79 8.60 1.94
N ARG A 32 -18.46 8.75 0.79
CA ARG A 32 -19.57 7.87 0.41
C ARG A 32 -19.13 7.06 -0.81
N TRP A 33 -19.00 5.76 -0.60
CA TRP A 33 -18.62 4.78 -1.62
C TRP A 33 -19.84 3.95 -2.00
N GLU A 34 -20.24 3.99 -3.28
CA GLU A 34 -21.44 3.26 -3.74
C GLU A 34 -22.67 3.54 -2.87
N GLY A 35 -22.86 4.79 -2.48
CA GLY A 35 -23.97 5.22 -1.61
C GLY A 35 -23.80 4.94 -0.12
N ARG A 36 -22.74 4.23 0.29
CA ARG A 36 -22.45 3.89 1.69
C ARG A 36 -21.43 4.86 2.31
N GLU A 37 -21.74 5.43 3.45
CA GLU A 37 -20.82 6.26 4.21
C GLU A 37 -19.75 5.40 4.90
N CYS A 38 -18.48 5.80 4.72
CA CYS A 38 -17.32 5.13 5.26
C CYS A 38 -16.38 6.17 5.89
N PRO A 39 -16.02 6.02 7.18
CA PRO A 39 -14.91 6.77 7.75
C PRO A 39 -13.64 6.51 6.94
N ALA A 40 -12.95 7.58 6.58
CA ALA A 40 -11.81 7.50 5.69
C ALA A 40 -10.60 8.21 6.27
N LYS A 41 -9.42 7.85 5.78
CA LYS A 41 -8.16 8.56 5.98
C LYS A 41 -7.67 9.03 4.63
N SER A 42 -7.29 10.29 4.54
CA SER A 42 -6.84 10.92 3.30
C SER A 42 -5.51 11.62 3.52
N MET A 43 -4.59 11.44 2.59
CA MET A 43 -3.28 12.07 2.60
C MET A 43 -2.91 12.49 1.18
N ASP A 44 -2.29 13.65 1.04
CA ASP A 44 -1.74 14.09 -0.22
C ASP A 44 -0.23 13.87 -0.24
N LEU A 45 0.28 13.42 -1.38
CA LEU A 45 1.68 13.41 -1.72
C LEU A 45 1.85 14.19 -3.03
N GLY A 46 2.30 15.44 -2.91
CA GLY A 46 2.26 16.39 -4.01
C GLY A 46 0.83 16.62 -4.51
N GLU A 47 0.59 16.32 -5.78
CA GLU A 47 -0.72 16.51 -6.44
C GLU A 47 -1.58 15.23 -6.48
N VAL A 48 -1.06 14.14 -5.90
CA VAL A 48 -1.74 12.83 -5.87
C VAL A 48 -2.38 12.63 -4.50
N ARG A 49 -3.63 12.17 -4.50
CA ARG A 49 -4.35 11.83 -3.28
C ARG A 49 -4.28 10.34 -3.01
N PHE A 50 -3.88 10.01 -1.80
CA PHE A 50 -4.00 8.68 -1.22
C PHE A 50 -5.18 8.68 -0.25
N LEU A 51 -6.19 7.88 -0.55
CA LEU A 51 -7.43 7.78 0.22
C LEU A 51 -7.66 6.31 0.61
N THR A 52 -7.95 6.04 1.87
CA THR A 52 -8.19 4.66 2.32
C THR A 52 -9.31 4.58 3.35
N PHE A 53 -10.10 3.50 3.29
CA PHE A 53 -11.22 3.24 4.19
C PHE A 53 -11.59 1.75 4.21
N ASP A 54 -12.23 1.32 5.29
CA ASP A 54 -12.73 -0.04 5.44
C ASP A 54 -14.20 -0.11 5.00
N LEU A 55 -14.54 -1.07 4.13
CA LEU A 55 -15.92 -1.35 3.71
C LEU A 55 -16.64 -2.22 4.72
N ASN A 56 -16.01 -3.30 5.17
CA ASN A 56 -16.58 -4.30 6.03
C ASN A 56 -15.63 -4.67 7.15
N LYS A 57 -16.22 -5.10 8.27
CA LYS A 57 -15.48 -5.67 9.40
C LYS A 57 -15.37 -7.19 9.33
N GLU A 58 -16.34 -7.86 8.68
CA GLU A 58 -16.40 -9.32 8.54
C GLU A 58 -17.01 -9.71 7.18
N PRO A 59 -16.22 -10.29 6.25
CA PRO A 59 -14.76 -10.28 6.25
C PRO A 59 -14.24 -8.84 6.20
N ARG A 60 -13.07 -8.60 6.75
CA ARG A 60 -12.45 -7.27 6.67
C ARG A 60 -12.09 -6.96 5.22
N VAL A 61 -12.58 -5.83 4.73
CA VAL A 61 -12.29 -5.34 3.38
C VAL A 61 -11.85 -3.89 3.47
N ASN A 62 -10.62 -3.64 3.03
CA ASN A 62 -10.08 -2.30 2.92
C ASN A 62 -9.98 -1.89 1.45
N LEU A 63 -10.33 -0.66 1.17
CA LEU A 63 -10.11 0.00 -0.10
C LEU A 63 -9.06 1.09 0.05
N THR A 64 -8.15 1.14 -0.90
CA THR A 64 -7.17 2.21 -1.04
C THR A 64 -7.27 2.76 -2.46
N LEU A 65 -7.53 4.04 -2.57
CA LEU A 65 -7.60 4.78 -3.83
C LEU A 65 -6.39 5.70 -3.96
N VAL A 66 -5.75 5.65 -5.11
CA VAL A 66 -4.76 6.64 -5.54
C VAL A 66 -5.38 7.42 -6.68
N LEU A 67 -5.70 8.68 -6.39
CA LEU A 67 -6.36 9.59 -7.33
C LEU A 67 -5.35 10.62 -7.84
N ASP A 68 -5.20 10.66 -9.14
CA ASP A 68 -4.39 11.65 -9.86
C ASP A 68 -5.32 12.59 -10.66
N PRO A 69 -5.79 13.68 -10.03
CA PRO A 69 -6.78 14.55 -10.67
C PRO A 69 -6.23 15.33 -11.86
N ALA A 70 -4.92 15.57 -11.94
CA ALA A 70 -4.33 16.31 -13.04
C ALA A 70 -4.25 15.48 -14.33
N GLU A 71 -4.04 14.17 -14.21
CA GLU A 71 -4.04 13.24 -15.35
C GLU A 71 -5.41 12.55 -15.54
N GLY A 72 -6.35 12.75 -14.62
CA GLY A 72 -7.66 12.09 -14.64
C GLY A 72 -7.58 10.59 -14.41
N LEU A 73 -6.63 10.11 -13.61
CA LEU A 73 -6.35 8.70 -13.40
C LEU A 73 -6.69 8.25 -11.99
N ALA A 74 -7.03 6.97 -11.86
CA ALA A 74 -7.30 6.33 -10.59
C ALA A 74 -6.66 4.92 -10.52
N THR A 75 -6.24 4.53 -9.32
CA THR A 75 -5.92 3.14 -8.98
C THR A 75 -6.69 2.76 -7.74
N LEU A 76 -7.34 1.60 -7.77
CA LEU A 76 -8.05 0.99 -6.64
C LEU A 76 -7.30 -0.27 -6.21
N VAL A 77 -6.89 -0.30 -4.95
CA VAL A 77 -6.36 -1.50 -4.30
C VAL A 77 -7.38 -1.98 -3.29
N THR A 78 -7.87 -3.20 -3.49
CA THR A 78 -8.80 -3.86 -2.58
C THR A 78 -8.09 -4.97 -1.83
N CYS A 79 -8.05 -4.89 -0.51
CA CYS A 79 -7.52 -5.93 0.37
C CYS A 79 -8.65 -6.62 1.10
N ARG A 80 -8.68 -7.96 1.05
CA ARG A 80 -9.69 -8.81 1.72
C ARG A 80 -8.99 -9.79 2.65
N GLN A 81 -9.32 -9.73 3.93
CA GLN A 81 -8.76 -10.64 4.94
C GLN A 81 -9.77 -11.72 5.29
N GLY A 82 -9.28 -12.94 5.52
CA GLY A 82 -10.12 -14.01 6.07
C GLY A 82 -10.96 -14.77 5.05
N LEU A 83 -10.64 -14.67 3.75
CA LEU A 83 -11.34 -15.43 2.71
C LEU A 83 -11.07 -16.94 2.77
N SER A 84 -9.92 -17.36 3.30
CA SER A 84 -9.55 -18.76 3.41
C SER A 84 -9.69 -19.28 4.84
N PRO A 85 -10.52 -20.31 5.10
CA PRO A 85 -10.59 -20.92 6.44
C PRO A 85 -9.26 -21.53 6.92
N LYS A 86 -8.38 -21.91 5.99
CA LYS A 86 -7.07 -22.47 6.30
C LYS A 86 -6.02 -21.40 6.65
N ARG A 87 -6.28 -20.16 6.21
CA ARG A 87 -5.41 -19.00 6.43
C ARG A 87 -6.28 -17.79 6.76
N PRO A 88 -6.87 -17.73 7.97
CA PRO A 88 -7.86 -16.71 8.33
C PRO A 88 -7.26 -15.30 8.39
N THR A 89 -5.95 -15.18 8.51
CA THR A 89 -5.21 -13.91 8.54
C THR A 89 -4.70 -13.48 7.17
N TYR A 90 -4.66 -14.38 6.19
CA TYR A 90 -4.18 -14.07 4.86
C TYR A 90 -4.99 -12.96 4.19
N ILE A 91 -4.28 -12.08 3.51
CA ILE A 91 -4.87 -10.94 2.81
C ILE A 91 -4.74 -11.16 1.30
N ASP A 92 -5.88 -11.29 0.66
CA ASP A 92 -5.99 -11.26 -0.80
C ASP A 92 -6.01 -9.80 -1.28
N THR A 93 -5.23 -9.49 -2.31
CA THR A 93 -5.08 -8.14 -2.86
C THR A 93 -5.43 -8.12 -4.34
N GLU A 94 -6.40 -7.30 -4.69
CA GLU A 94 -6.80 -7.00 -6.07
C GLU A 94 -6.42 -5.55 -6.41
N ILE A 95 -5.86 -5.33 -7.60
CA ILE A 95 -5.47 -4.01 -8.07
C ILE A 95 -6.16 -3.74 -9.39
N LEU A 96 -6.84 -2.61 -9.46
CA LEU A 96 -7.49 -2.12 -10.68
C LEU A 96 -6.96 -0.74 -11.01
N THR A 97 -6.63 -0.53 -12.25
CA THR A 97 -6.35 0.79 -12.81
C THR A 97 -7.58 1.30 -13.56
N GLY A 98 -7.66 2.61 -13.73
CA GLY A 98 -8.81 3.23 -14.38
C GLY A 98 -8.64 4.73 -14.52
N ALA A 99 -9.74 5.39 -14.84
CA ALA A 99 -9.81 6.83 -15.03
C ALA A 99 -10.89 7.45 -14.13
N ILE A 100 -10.69 8.72 -13.81
CA ILE A 100 -11.72 9.57 -13.21
C ILE A 100 -12.60 10.06 -14.36
N ALA A 101 -13.86 9.64 -14.39
CA ALA A 101 -14.81 10.05 -15.39
C ALA A 101 -15.36 11.45 -15.07
N GLU A 102 -15.22 12.37 -16.00
CA GLU A 102 -15.79 13.70 -15.93
C GLU A 102 -16.95 13.85 -16.94
N PRO A 103 -18.10 14.39 -16.53
CA PRO A 103 -19.22 14.59 -17.44
C PRO A 103 -18.82 15.36 -18.71
N GLY A 104 -19.11 14.77 -19.86
CA GLY A 104 -18.85 15.40 -21.18
C GLY A 104 -17.40 15.39 -21.63
N LYS A 105 -16.49 14.75 -20.91
CA LYS A 105 -15.11 14.54 -21.33
C LYS A 105 -14.85 13.07 -21.66
N PRO A 106 -13.98 12.78 -22.65
CA PRO A 106 -13.53 11.41 -22.87
C PRO A 106 -12.69 10.94 -21.67
N LEU A 107 -12.72 9.65 -21.39
CA LEU A 107 -11.84 9.05 -20.40
C LEU A 107 -10.37 9.20 -20.82
N ALA A 108 -9.50 9.39 -19.85
CA ALA A 108 -8.07 9.39 -20.10
C ALA A 108 -7.64 8.06 -20.75
N GLU A 109 -6.83 8.12 -21.80
CA GLU A 109 -6.32 6.91 -22.47
C GLU A 109 -5.19 6.25 -21.72
N LYS A 110 -4.38 7.04 -21.01
CA LYS A 110 -3.30 6.54 -20.16
C LYS A 110 -3.84 5.82 -18.93
N ARG A 111 -2.99 5.01 -18.32
CA ARG A 111 -3.24 4.33 -17.03
C ARG A 111 -2.01 4.38 -16.17
N HIS A 112 -2.22 4.29 -14.87
CA HIS A 112 -1.16 3.86 -13.97
C HIS A 112 -0.76 2.44 -14.35
N GLY A 113 0.53 2.14 -14.38
CA GLY A 113 1.00 0.85 -14.86
C GLY A 113 2.12 0.27 -14.02
N TYR A 114 2.32 -1.04 -14.10
CA TYR A 114 3.44 -1.69 -13.42
C TYR A 114 4.77 -1.10 -13.85
N THR A 115 5.72 -1.03 -12.89
CA THR A 115 7.03 -0.42 -13.09
C THR A 115 8.12 -1.18 -12.36
N ASP A 116 9.35 -1.04 -12.84
CA ASP A 116 10.58 -1.50 -12.20
C ASP A 116 11.44 -0.34 -11.64
N ASP A 117 10.86 0.84 -11.50
CA ASP A 117 11.59 2.06 -11.07
C ASP A 117 12.33 1.89 -9.73
N LEU A 118 11.84 1.02 -8.85
CA LEU A 118 12.47 0.73 -7.55
C LEU A 118 13.41 -0.48 -7.58
N LYS A 119 13.35 -1.32 -8.60
CA LYS A 119 14.14 -2.56 -8.69
C LYS A 119 15.63 -2.30 -8.48
N GLY A 120 16.25 -3.11 -7.62
CA GLY A 120 17.66 -3.03 -7.29
C GLY A 120 18.05 -1.88 -6.36
N LYS A 121 17.08 -1.13 -5.85
CA LYS A 121 17.30 -0.01 -4.93
C LYS A 121 17.00 -0.43 -3.49
N ALA A 122 17.58 0.31 -2.55
CA ALA A 122 17.20 0.25 -1.15
C ALA A 122 16.94 1.66 -0.63
N ILE A 123 15.88 1.81 0.15
CA ILE A 123 15.51 3.08 0.78
C ILE A 123 15.32 2.85 2.27
N ARG A 124 16.03 3.63 3.07
CA ARG A 124 15.75 3.77 4.48
C ARG A 124 14.55 4.69 4.64
N TRP A 125 13.58 4.27 5.44
CA TRP A 125 12.40 5.05 5.81
C TRP A 125 12.42 5.35 7.29
N ASP A 126 12.34 6.62 7.65
CA ASP A 126 12.19 7.11 9.02
C ASP A 126 10.75 7.55 9.21
N TYR A 127 9.98 6.76 9.96
CA TYR A 127 8.56 7.00 10.23
C TYR A 127 8.38 8.07 11.32
N ASP A 128 7.31 8.82 11.24
CA ASP A 128 6.96 9.91 12.17
C ASP A 128 6.73 9.46 13.63
N TRP A 129 6.48 8.15 13.82
CA TRP A 129 6.37 7.52 15.15
C TRP A 129 7.69 6.95 15.69
N GLY A 130 8.83 7.33 15.10
CA GLY A 130 10.16 7.05 15.64
C GLY A 130 10.75 5.69 15.31
N PHE A 131 10.23 5.03 14.27
CA PHE A 131 10.74 3.76 13.76
C PHE A 131 11.47 3.95 12.42
N SER A 132 12.58 3.23 12.23
CA SER A 132 13.33 3.25 10.99
C SER A 132 13.52 1.84 10.43
N ILE A 133 13.36 1.71 9.11
CA ILE A 133 13.47 0.45 8.40
C ILE A 133 14.08 0.68 7.01
N VAL A 134 14.74 -0.33 6.45
CA VAL A 134 15.14 -0.29 5.05
C VAL A 134 14.26 -1.24 4.25
N HIS A 135 13.62 -0.72 3.21
CA HIS A 135 13.02 -1.53 2.17
C HIS A 135 14.05 -1.76 1.06
N VAL A 136 14.35 -3.01 0.78
CA VAL A 136 15.20 -3.43 -0.34
C VAL A 136 14.30 -3.98 -1.44
N TYR A 137 14.25 -3.30 -2.57
CA TYR A 137 13.38 -3.63 -3.69
C TYR A 137 14.10 -4.59 -4.63
N VAL A 138 13.94 -5.88 -4.37
CA VAL A 138 14.76 -6.95 -4.96
C VAL A 138 14.45 -7.12 -6.44
N THR A 139 13.16 -7.29 -6.78
CA THR A 139 12.68 -7.44 -8.16
C THR A 139 11.43 -6.59 -8.39
N GLU A 140 10.85 -6.68 -9.57
CA GLU A 140 9.55 -6.07 -9.90
C GLU A 140 8.35 -6.71 -9.17
N ARG A 141 8.58 -7.77 -8.36
CA ARG A 141 7.52 -8.52 -7.65
C ARG A 141 7.85 -8.85 -6.21
N TYR A 142 9.06 -8.56 -5.77
CA TYR A 142 9.54 -8.93 -4.44
C TYR A 142 10.33 -7.80 -3.81
N TYR A 143 10.13 -7.64 -2.52
CA TYR A 143 10.93 -6.78 -1.68
C TYR A 143 11.39 -7.53 -0.44
N ARG A 144 12.29 -6.93 0.30
CA ARG A 144 12.82 -7.44 1.56
C ARG A 144 12.89 -6.29 2.56
N ILE A 145 12.75 -6.63 3.82
CA ILE A 145 12.91 -5.70 4.94
C ILE A 145 14.29 -5.90 5.57
N ARG A 146 14.95 -4.80 5.94
CA ARG A 146 16.10 -4.78 6.84
C ARG A 146 15.77 -3.88 8.02
N LEU A 147 15.66 -4.48 9.22
CA LEU A 147 15.45 -3.73 10.45
C LEU A 147 16.73 -3.03 10.88
N LEU A 148 16.62 -1.78 11.30
CA LEU A 148 17.73 -0.97 11.81
C LEU A 148 17.78 -0.95 13.33
N GLN A 149 16.70 -1.35 14.00
CA GLN A 149 16.58 -1.36 15.45
C GLN A 149 15.75 -2.55 15.92
N LYS A 150 15.93 -2.96 17.16
CA LYS A 150 15.08 -3.98 17.79
C LYS A 150 13.70 -3.40 18.08
N MET A 151 12.66 -4.18 17.81
CA MET A 151 11.27 -3.75 18.01
C MET A 151 10.69 -4.14 19.37
N GLY A 152 11.51 -4.38 20.38
CA GLY A 152 11.03 -4.70 21.73
C GLY A 152 11.86 -5.76 22.44
N ASP A 153 11.20 -6.56 23.28
CA ASP A 153 11.80 -7.68 23.99
C ASP A 153 12.33 -8.73 23.00
N PRO A 154 13.65 -9.04 23.01
CA PRO A 154 14.26 -10.00 22.08
C PRO A 154 13.67 -11.43 22.21
N ASP A 155 13.02 -11.74 23.31
CA ASP A 155 12.39 -13.04 23.55
C ASP A 155 10.88 -13.01 23.24
N SER A 156 10.36 -11.88 22.78
CA SER A 156 8.96 -11.80 22.36
C SER A 156 8.70 -12.68 21.14
N PRO A 157 7.49 -13.28 21.00
CA PRO A 157 7.12 -14.03 19.81
C PRO A 157 7.27 -13.22 18.53
N TYR A 158 7.05 -11.91 18.59
CA TYR A 158 7.22 -11.00 17.45
C TYR A 158 8.68 -10.88 17.02
N GLU A 159 9.62 -10.65 17.94
CA GLU A 159 11.05 -10.57 17.64
C GLU A 159 11.61 -11.88 17.09
N ILE A 160 11.16 -13.02 17.63
CA ILE A 160 11.51 -14.35 17.13
C ILE A 160 10.99 -14.54 15.71
N ALA A 161 9.74 -14.18 15.45
CA ALA A 161 9.13 -14.23 14.14
C ALA A 161 9.89 -13.33 13.14
N MET A 162 10.22 -12.10 13.53
CA MET A 162 10.97 -11.16 12.70
C MET A 162 12.37 -11.68 12.37
N LYS A 163 13.09 -12.32 13.28
CA LYS A 163 14.39 -12.95 12.98
C LYS A 163 14.26 -14.04 11.90
N ASN A 164 13.21 -14.85 11.96
CA ASN A 164 12.96 -15.92 10.99
C ASN A 164 12.47 -15.39 9.63
N TYR A 165 11.89 -14.20 9.64
CA TYR A 165 11.30 -13.53 8.50
C TYR A 165 12.31 -12.70 7.70
N MET A 166 13.32 -12.10 8.34
CA MET A 166 14.21 -11.11 7.75
C MET A 166 15.06 -11.61 6.58
N ASP A 167 15.25 -12.93 6.47
CA ASP A 167 15.96 -13.54 5.35
C ASP A 167 15.06 -13.77 4.12
N LYS A 168 13.77 -13.46 4.22
CA LYS A 168 12.81 -13.77 3.17
C LYS A 168 12.47 -12.52 2.38
N THR A 169 12.14 -12.75 1.12
CA THR A 169 11.48 -11.74 0.29
C THR A 169 9.98 -11.92 0.40
N GLU A 170 9.24 -10.81 0.34
CA GLU A 170 7.79 -10.81 0.34
C GLU A 170 7.25 -10.41 -1.02
N PRO A 171 6.09 -10.94 -1.41
CA PRO A 171 5.39 -10.51 -2.60
C PRO A 171 5.05 -9.02 -2.54
N ALA A 172 5.35 -8.32 -3.62
CA ALA A 172 5.11 -6.89 -3.73
C ALA A 172 4.59 -6.52 -5.11
N TYR A 173 3.99 -5.36 -5.20
CA TYR A 173 3.61 -4.74 -6.47
C TYR A 173 4.07 -3.29 -6.52
N TYR A 174 4.36 -2.83 -7.72
CA TYR A 174 4.85 -1.48 -7.98
C TYR A 174 4.10 -0.91 -9.18
N LEU A 175 3.43 0.21 -9.00
CA LEU A 175 2.77 0.93 -10.08
C LEU A 175 3.33 2.34 -10.18
N ARG A 176 3.72 2.75 -11.38
CA ARG A 176 4.04 4.14 -11.66
C ARG A 176 2.75 4.94 -11.72
N ILE A 177 2.61 5.88 -10.81
CA ILE A 177 1.50 6.82 -10.77
C ILE A 177 1.84 8.02 -11.64
N ARG A 178 3.06 8.56 -11.47
CA ARG A 178 3.67 9.62 -12.29
C ARG A 178 5.17 9.36 -12.41
N PRO A 179 5.88 10.06 -13.28
CA PRO A 179 7.34 10.06 -13.23
C PRO A 179 7.84 10.43 -11.82
N GLY A 180 8.60 9.51 -11.19
CA GLY A 180 9.11 9.69 -9.84
C GLY A 180 8.11 9.40 -8.70
N VAL A 181 6.84 9.09 -8.99
CA VAL A 181 5.85 8.73 -7.97
C VAL A 181 5.39 7.29 -8.19
N VAL A 182 5.62 6.44 -7.19
CA VAL A 182 5.35 5.00 -7.25
C VAL A 182 4.41 4.58 -6.14
N LEU A 183 3.37 3.84 -6.48
CA LEU A 183 2.59 3.08 -5.52
C LEU A 183 3.28 1.74 -5.29
N PHE A 184 3.72 1.51 -4.07
CA PHE A 184 4.31 0.26 -3.61
C PHE A 184 3.40 -0.39 -2.59
N GLY A 185 3.15 -1.68 -2.76
CA GLY A 185 2.42 -2.42 -1.76
C GLY A 185 2.91 -3.85 -1.66
N PHE A 186 2.68 -4.45 -0.50
CA PHE A 186 3.08 -5.80 -0.19
C PHE A 186 2.13 -6.45 0.82
N THR A 187 2.17 -7.77 0.86
CA THR A 187 1.55 -8.58 1.88
C THR A 187 2.63 -9.42 2.54
N GLU A 188 2.67 -9.43 3.86
CA GLU A 188 3.63 -10.21 4.65
C GLU A 188 3.24 -11.70 4.64
N ASP A 189 3.25 -12.31 3.45
CA ASP A 189 2.81 -13.69 3.21
C ASP A 189 3.70 -14.72 3.89
N ASN A 190 5.02 -14.51 3.87
CA ASN A 190 5.95 -15.40 4.56
C ASN A 190 5.85 -15.24 6.07
N MET A 191 5.60 -14.02 6.55
CA MET A 191 5.38 -13.76 7.97
C MET A 191 4.11 -14.48 8.47
N ASP A 192 3.02 -14.43 7.70
CA ASP A 192 1.77 -15.16 8.01
C ASP A 192 1.98 -16.68 8.17
N ARG A 193 2.98 -17.25 7.48
CA ARG A 193 3.29 -18.69 7.53
C ARG A 193 4.10 -19.10 8.76
N VAL A 194 4.87 -18.20 9.33
CA VAL A 194 5.84 -18.51 10.42
C VAL A 194 5.46 -17.88 11.76
N THR A 195 4.44 -17.03 11.79
CA THR A 195 3.99 -16.36 13.00
C THR A 195 2.69 -16.97 13.56
N PRO A 196 2.49 -16.92 14.88
CA PRO A 196 1.19 -17.23 15.44
C PRO A 196 0.09 -16.31 14.89
N PRO A 197 -1.16 -16.79 14.78
CA PRO A 197 -2.28 -16.00 14.25
C PRO A 197 -2.51 -14.66 14.95
N GLU A 198 -2.07 -14.54 16.19
CA GLU A 198 -2.17 -13.32 17.01
C GLU A 198 -1.24 -12.20 16.51
N ILE A 199 -0.19 -12.57 15.77
CA ILE A 199 0.80 -11.63 15.22
C ILE A 199 0.58 -11.41 13.73
N ALA A 200 -0.53 -11.77 13.25
CA ALA A 200 -0.96 -11.95 11.87
C ALA A 200 -0.41 -10.99 10.82
N CYS A 201 -0.35 -11.54 9.63
CA CYS A 201 -0.09 -10.91 8.35
C CYS A 201 -0.63 -9.49 8.25
N SER A 202 0.20 -8.58 7.84
CA SER A 202 -0.25 -7.25 7.44
C SER A 202 -0.02 -7.03 5.94
N SER A 203 -0.89 -6.23 5.34
CA SER A 203 -0.67 -5.63 4.03
C SER A 203 -0.34 -4.17 4.22
N ARG A 204 0.71 -3.73 3.56
CA ARG A 204 1.08 -2.32 3.49
C ARG A 204 0.87 -1.82 2.06
N CYS A 205 0.42 -0.59 1.97
CA CYS A 205 0.28 0.10 0.70
C CYS A 205 0.73 1.54 0.89
N GLN A 206 1.69 1.99 0.11
CA GLN A 206 2.28 3.31 0.27
C GLN A 206 2.58 3.96 -1.07
N LEU A 207 2.30 5.25 -1.14
CA LEU A 207 2.65 6.11 -2.25
C LEU A 207 4.00 6.77 -1.93
N ILE A 208 4.96 6.65 -2.82
CA ILE A 208 6.34 7.10 -2.67
C ILE A 208 6.63 8.19 -3.69
N ASP A 209 7.10 9.34 -3.24
CA ASP A 209 7.73 10.35 -4.09
C ASP A 209 9.25 10.19 -3.99
N LEU A 210 9.86 9.76 -5.09
CA LEU A 210 11.31 9.51 -5.19
C LEU A 210 12.14 10.80 -5.32
N GLN A 211 11.50 11.91 -5.62
CA GLN A 211 12.19 13.21 -5.70
C GLN A 211 12.19 13.91 -4.34
N ALA A 212 11.04 13.96 -3.68
CA ALA A 212 10.90 14.52 -2.34
C ALA A 212 11.46 13.58 -1.26
N MET A 213 11.63 12.29 -1.57
CA MET A 213 11.95 11.22 -0.62
C MET A 213 10.98 11.19 0.55
N GLU A 214 9.70 11.25 0.21
CA GLU A 214 8.59 11.18 1.16
C GLU A 214 7.65 10.04 0.77
N THR A 215 6.99 9.48 1.76
CA THR A 215 5.94 8.48 1.55
C THR A 215 4.77 8.70 2.48
N VAL A 216 3.60 8.36 1.97
CA VAL A 216 2.36 8.21 2.74
C VAL A 216 1.79 6.82 2.50
N GLY A 217 1.16 6.23 3.49
CA GLY A 217 0.64 4.88 3.31
C GLY A 217 -0.29 4.43 4.42
N ARG A 218 -0.71 3.17 4.29
CA ARG A 218 -1.58 2.50 5.26
C ARG A 218 -1.09 1.10 5.59
N GLY A 219 -1.39 0.66 6.82
CA GLY A 219 -1.36 -0.74 7.24
C GLY A 219 -2.78 -1.32 7.29
N PHE A 220 -2.92 -2.60 6.99
CA PHE A 220 -4.19 -3.34 7.06
C PHE A 220 -3.92 -4.78 7.47
N GLY A 221 -4.80 -5.36 8.27
CA GLY A 221 -4.78 -6.78 8.61
C GLY A 221 -4.33 -7.10 10.03
N GLN A 222 -3.69 -6.17 10.74
CA GLN A 222 -3.28 -6.40 12.12
C GLN A 222 -4.47 -6.69 13.04
N PRO A 223 -4.35 -7.62 14.00
CA PRO A 223 -5.42 -7.94 14.94
C PRO A 223 -5.85 -6.72 15.75
N GLY A 224 -7.16 -6.53 15.90
CA GLY A 224 -7.73 -5.41 16.64
C GLY A 224 -7.46 -4.03 16.04
N GLY A 225 -6.80 -3.99 14.87
CA GLY A 225 -6.29 -2.76 14.28
C GLY A 225 -7.38 -1.89 13.72
N GLU A 226 -7.41 -0.64 14.13
CA GLU A 226 -7.95 0.44 13.36
C GLU A 226 -7.13 0.61 12.07
N LEU A 227 -7.70 1.31 11.09
CA LEU A 227 -6.99 1.68 9.88
C LEU A 227 -5.78 2.56 10.25
N ASP A 228 -4.60 1.98 10.14
CA ASP A 228 -3.33 2.64 10.45
C ASP A 228 -2.82 3.37 9.20
N VAL A 229 -2.55 4.66 9.33
CA VAL A 229 -1.94 5.47 8.28
C VAL A 229 -0.65 6.10 8.79
N PHE A 230 0.32 6.27 7.90
CA PHE A 230 1.65 6.74 8.26
C PHE A 230 2.24 7.68 7.22
N ARG A 231 3.21 8.45 7.67
CA ARG A 231 4.15 9.20 6.84
C ARG A 231 5.56 8.81 7.20
N ALA A 232 6.47 8.87 6.21
CA ALA A 232 7.88 8.71 6.47
C ALA A 232 8.70 9.57 5.51
N ARG A 233 9.92 9.87 5.92
CA ARG A 233 10.97 10.43 5.08
C ARG A 233 11.99 9.37 4.76
N GLY A 234 12.50 9.40 3.55
CA GLY A 234 13.41 8.39 3.06
C GLY A 234 14.74 8.93 2.63
N GLU A 235 15.70 8.03 2.52
CA GLU A 235 16.96 8.26 1.85
C GLU A 235 17.40 6.98 1.12
N PHE A 236 18.01 7.12 -0.04
CA PHE A 236 18.62 5.98 -0.71
C PHE A 236 19.81 5.49 0.10
N VAL A 237 19.90 4.19 0.26
CA VAL A 237 21.04 3.50 0.90
C VAL A 237 21.54 2.38 0.01
N GLU A 238 22.78 1.97 0.19
CA GLU A 238 23.31 0.83 -0.55
C GLU A 238 22.70 -0.48 -0.03
N PRO A 239 22.24 -1.36 -0.94
CA PRO A 239 21.90 -2.74 -0.58
C PRO A 239 23.13 -3.47 -0.03
N LEU A 240 22.95 -4.28 0.99
CA LEU A 240 24.03 -5.13 1.51
C LEU A 240 24.27 -6.34 0.57
N PRO A 241 25.47 -6.95 0.62
CA PRO A 241 25.77 -8.15 -0.15
C PRO A 241 24.70 -9.25 0.08
N GLY A 242 24.13 -9.76 -1.00
CA GLY A 242 23.12 -10.81 -1.00
C GLY A 242 21.66 -10.31 -0.80
N GLU A 243 21.43 -9.05 -0.45
CA GLU A 243 20.07 -8.54 -0.28
C GLU A 243 19.25 -8.49 -1.57
N LEU A 244 19.93 -8.34 -2.70
CA LEU A 244 19.28 -8.32 -4.02
C LEU A 244 19.13 -9.72 -4.64
N ASP A 245 19.58 -10.77 -3.94
CA ASP A 245 19.38 -12.15 -4.40
C ASP A 245 17.96 -12.62 -4.08
N PRO A 246 17.12 -12.90 -5.10
CA PRO A 246 15.78 -13.42 -4.88
C PRO A 246 15.75 -14.90 -4.48
N GLY A 247 16.89 -15.62 -4.52
CA GLY A 247 16.97 -17.07 -4.34
C GLY A 247 16.51 -17.60 -2.98
N SER A 248 16.42 -16.75 -1.96
CA SER A 248 15.83 -17.09 -0.66
C SER A 248 14.31 -16.84 -0.58
N ALA A 249 13.69 -16.48 -1.69
CA ALA A 249 12.34 -15.92 -1.74
C ALA A 249 11.21 -16.92 -1.50
N TYR A 250 11.45 -18.21 -1.59
CA TYR A 250 10.36 -19.19 -1.53
C TYR A 250 10.59 -20.29 -0.51
N ILE A 251 9.73 -20.29 0.50
CA ILE A 251 9.34 -21.52 1.15
C ILE A 251 8.07 -21.98 0.41
N ILE A 252 8.23 -22.90 -0.53
CA ILE A 252 7.12 -23.64 -1.13
C ILE A 252 6.52 -24.57 -0.07
#